data_52ffdc87e4b11c854f53de0d2bafd0ba
#
_entry.id   52ffdc87e4b11c854f53de0d2bafd0ba
#
_cell.length_a   1.000
_cell.length_b   1.000
_cell.length_c   1.000
_cell.angle_alpha   90.00
_cell.angle_beta   90.00
_cell.angle_gamma   90.00
#
_symmetry.space_group_name_H-M   'P 1'
#
loop_
_entity.id
_entity.type
_entity.pdbx_description
1 polymer ?
#
loop_
_entity_poly.entity_id
_entity_poly.type
_entity_poly.pdbx_seq_one_letter_code
_entity_poly.pdbx_strand_id
1 'polypeptide(L)'
;MVNTFRAITSDSLTTVRKVLFSGEVMPLAHLKSLLASLPDAEFVNLYGPTEITCNCLYHRVDRAKDGAAELPLGKAFGHCEVLAVDEEGRRIVEPGQKGEIIVRGPSLALGYIGNREATEKAFAPNPLNSLYGERVYRTGDSAMLTDEGDLVFCGRKDNQIKYRGHRIEL
;
A
#
# COMPACT_ATOMS: atom_id res chain seq x y z
N MET A 1 7.13 -7.69 14.41
CA MET A 1 7.80 -8.03 13.13
C MET A 1 9.30 -7.67 13.11
N VAL A 2 9.74 -6.55 13.67
CA VAL A 2 11.17 -6.12 13.69
C VAL A 2 12.12 -7.18 14.27
N ASN A 3 11.70 -7.98 15.25
CA ASN A 3 12.55 -9.01 15.84
C ASN A 3 12.68 -10.29 14.99
N THR A 4 11.80 -10.52 14.03
CA THR A 4 11.82 -11.74 13.20
C THR A 4 12.92 -11.64 12.14
N PHE A 5 13.22 -10.45 11.64
CA PHE A 5 14.25 -10.26 10.61
C PHE A 5 15.69 -10.41 11.11
N ARG A 6 15.94 -10.26 12.42
CA ARG A 6 17.28 -10.52 12.99
C ARG A 6 17.68 -12.00 12.97
N ALA A 7 16.71 -12.91 12.83
CA ALA A 7 16.97 -14.34 12.71
C ALA A 7 17.25 -14.79 11.27
N ILE A 8 17.06 -13.91 10.27
CA ILE A 8 17.33 -14.21 8.87
C ILE A 8 18.81 -13.94 8.61
N THR A 9 19.61 -15.01 8.60
CA THR A 9 21.02 -14.96 8.18
C THR A 9 21.18 -15.65 6.84
N SER A 10 22.17 -15.23 6.06
CA SER A 10 22.49 -15.81 4.74
C SER A 10 22.65 -17.34 4.78
N ASP A 11 23.14 -17.87 5.89
CA ASP A 11 23.45 -19.30 6.02
C ASP A 11 22.21 -20.17 6.21
N SER A 12 21.10 -19.58 6.66
CA SER A 12 19.87 -20.32 6.97
C SER A 12 18.83 -20.34 5.84
N LEU A 13 18.94 -19.45 4.84
CA LEU A 13 17.93 -19.24 3.82
C LEU A 13 18.46 -19.24 2.38
N THR A 14 19.38 -20.15 2.07
CA THR A 14 20.03 -20.26 0.75
C THR A 14 19.09 -20.58 -0.41
N THR A 15 17.89 -21.08 -0.13
CA THR A 15 16.89 -21.46 -1.14
C THR A 15 15.83 -20.38 -1.38
N VAL A 16 15.82 -19.31 -0.57
CA VAL A 16 14.84 -18.22 -0.74
C VAL A 16 15.13 -17.46 -2.04
N ARG A 17 14.12 -17.33 -2.89
CA ARG A 17 14.17 -16.61 -4.16
C ARG A 17 13.34 -15.36 -4.17
N LYS A 18 12.30 -15.29 -3.31
CA LYS A 18 11.41 -14.14 -3.21
C LYS A 18 11.07 -13.84 -1.77
N VAL A 19 11.05 -12.56 -1.44
CA VAL A 19 10.61 -12.03 -0.15
C VAL A 19 9.51 -11.00 -0.42
N LEU A 20 8.30 -11.32 0.01
CA LEU A 20 7.15 -10.41 -0.09
C LEU A 20 6.86 -9.86 1.31
N PHE A 21 6.69 -8.56 1.43
CA PHE A 21 6.36 -7.92 2.70
C PHE A 21 5.25 -6.89 2.51
N SER A 22 4.39 -6.76 3.50
CA SER A 22 3.20 -5.92 3.47
C SER A 22 2.75 -5.51 4.87
N GLY A 23 1.87 -4.54 4.94
CA GLY A 23 1.11 -4.17 6.13
C GLY A 23 1.67 -3.00 6.92
N GLU A 24 2.97 -2.77 6.88
CA GLU A 24 3.62 -1.63 7.53
C GLU A 24 4.71 -1.06 6.62
N VAL A 25 5.07 0.20 6.83
CA VAL A 25 6.20 0.82 6.12
C VAL A 25 7.48 0.07 6.49
N MET A 26 8.22 -0.40 5.49
CA MET A 26 9.50 -1.09 5.69
C MET A 26 10.60 -0.09 6.08
N PRO A 27 11.17 -0.19 7.31
CA PRO A 27 12.27 0.68 7.70
C PRO A 27 13.50 0.43 6.80
N LEU A 28 14.09 1.50 6.26
CA LEU A 28 15.22 1.41 5.33
C LEU A 28 16.42 0.62 5.88
N ALA A 29 16.70 0.76 7.17
CA ALA A 29 17.80 0.00 7.80
C ALA A 29 17.54 -1.53 7.76
N HIS A 30 16.28 -1.94 7.94
CA HIS A 30 15.90 -3.36 7.86
C HIS A 30 15.91 -3.85 6.41
N LEU A 31 15.44 -3.05 5.47
CA LEU A 31 15.52 -3.37 4.05
C LEU A 31 16.97 -3.61 3.63
N LYS A 32 17.87 -2.68 3.94
CA LYS A 32 19.31 -2.81 3.63
C LYS A 32 19.93 -4.09 4.22
N SER A 33 19.60 -4.41 5.46
CA SER A 33 20.07 -5.63 6.11
C SER A 33 19.57 -6.87 5.39
N LEU A 34 18.28 -6.90 5.02
CA LEU A 34 17.68 -8.03 4.29
C LEU A 34 18.28 -8.20 2.89
N LEU A 35 18.45 -7.09 2.17
CA LEU A 35 19.07 -7.09 0.84
C LEU A 35 20.50 -7.63 0.88
N ALA A 36 21.26 -7.29 1.92
CA ALA A 36 22.62 -7.79 2.12
C ALA A 36 22.64 -9.29 2.50
N SER A 37 21.68 -9.74 3.32
CA SER A 37 21.60 -11.13 3.77
C SER A 37 21.12 -12.10 2.69
N LEU A 38 20.35 -11.62 1.71
CA LEU A 38 19.74 -12.43 0.65
C LEU A 38 20.03 -11.80 -0.72
N PRO A 39 21.28 -11.85 -1.21
CA PRO A 39 21.71 -11.15 -2.43
C PRO A 39 20.98 -11.62 -3.69
N ASP A 40 20.61 -12.90 -3.76
CA ASP A 40 19.96 -13.50 -4.92
C ASP A 40 18.43 -13.50 -4.87
N ALA A 41 17.83 -12.99 -3.79
CA ALA A 41 16.39 -12.94 -3.65
C ALA A 41 15.80 -11.65 -4.26
N GLU A 42 14.64 -11.79 -4.91
CA GLU A 42 13.78 -10.69 -5.30
C GLU A 42 12.97 -10.21 -4.09
N PHE A 43 12.90 -8.90 -3.89
CA PHE A 43 12.09 -8.29 -2.82
C PHE A 43 10.93 -7.53 -3.42
N VAL A 44 9.74 -7.70 -2.84
CA VAL A 44 8.53 -7.04 -3.32
C VAL A 44 7.80 -6.41 -2.15
N ASN A 45 7.66 -5.08 -2.18
CA ASN A 45 6.78 -4.33 -1.29
C ASN A 45 5.35 -4.47 -1.80
N LEU A 46 4.44 -4.86 -0.92
CA LEU A 46 3.02 -5.00 -1.22
C LEU A 46 2.22 -4.03 -0.37
N TYR A 47 1.21 -3.42 -0.95
CA TYR A 47 0.30 -2.54 -0.25
C TYR A 47 -1.16 -2.93 -0.52
N GLY A 48 -1.97 -2.88 0.52
CA GLY A 48 -3.40 -3.00 0.45
C GLY A 48 -4.04 -3.22 1.81
N PRO A 49 -5.26 -2.70 2.01
CA PRO A 49 -6.08 -2.97 3.18
C PRO A 49 -6.90 -4.27 3.02
N THR A 50 -7.42 -4.77 4.12
CA THR A 50 -8.27 -5.97 4.15
C THR A 50 -9.52 -5.82 3.28
N GLU A 51 -10.05 -4.62 3.21
CA GLU A 51 -11.29 -4.24 2.50
C GLU A 51 -11.21 -4.43 0.97
N ILE A 52 -10.00 -4.61 0.44
CA ILE A 52 -9.79 -4.88 -1.00
C ILE A 52 -9.16 -6.27 -1.23
N THR A 53 -9.36 -7.19 -0.33
CA THR A 53 -8.86 -8.56 -0.41
C THR A 53 -7.34 -8.63 -0.50
N CYS A 54 -6.70 -8.05 0.52
CA CYS A 54 -5.29 -8.13 0.88
C CYS A 54 -4.37 -7.08 0.23
N ASN A 55 -4.10 -7.14 -1.07
CA ASN A 55 -3.14 -6.23 -1.69
C ASN A 55 -3.64 -5.72 -3.05
N CYS A 56 -3.39 -4.43 -3.33
CA CYS A 56 -3.77 -3.78 -4.59
C CYS A 56 -2.57 -3.17 -5.34
N LEU A 57 -1.46 -2.91 -4.66
CA LEU A 57 -0.24 -2.40 -5.27
C LEU A 57 0.95 -3.30 -4.96
N TYR A 58 1.94 -3.28 -5.83
CA TYR A 58 3.23 -3.93 -5.64
C TYR A 58 4.37 -3.08 -6.21
N HIS A 59 5.49 -3.07 -5.52
CA HIS A 59 6.75 -2.50 -5.97
C HIS A 59 7.86 -3.55 -5.87
N ARG A 60 8.53 -3.84 -6.98
CA ARG A 60 9.73 -4.68 -6.98
C ARG A 60 10.92 -3.82 -6.60
N VAL A 61 11.58 -4.18 -5.51
CA VAL A 61 12.70 -3.41 -4.99
C VAL A 61 13.86 -3.43 -5.99
N ASP A 62 14.26 -2.27 -6.45
CA ASP A 62 15.47 -2.08 -7.25
C ASP A 62 16.66 -1.82 -6.31
N ARG A 63 17.56 -2.79 -6.21
CA ARG A 63 18.72 -2.71 -5.31
C ARG A 63 19.64 -1.52 -5.60
N ALA A 64 19.64 -1.00 -6.81
CA ALA A 64 20.47 0.11 -7.21
C ALA A 64 19.88 1.48 -6.82
N LYS A 65 18.54 1.58 -6.76
CA LYS A 65 17.81 2.83 -6.54
C LYS A 65 17.18 2.91 -5.16
N ASP A 66 16.57 1.80 -4.72
CA ASP A 66 15.83 1.76 -3.47
C ASP A 66 16.78 1.66 -2.26
N GLY A 67 16.41 2.31 -1.18
CA GLY A 67 17.21 2.30 0.04
C GLY A 67 17.77 3.66 0.43
N ALA A 68 17.59 4.71 -0.39
CA ALA A 68 17.90 6.09 -0.04
C ALA A 68 16.67 6.83 0.53
N ALA A 69 15.47 6.44 0.10
CA ALA A 69 14.20 7.02 0.50
C ALA A 69 13.16 5.93 0.79
N GLU A 70 11.97 6.32 1.23
CA GLU A 70 10.85 5.39 1.41
C GLU A 70 10.51 4.67 0.10
N LEU A 71 10.19 3.38 0.22
CA LEU A 71 9.81 2.58 -0.95
C LEU A 71 8.50 3.08 -1.54
N PRO A 72 8.38 3.14 -2.86
CA PRO A 72 7.10 3.34 -3.52
C PRO A 72 6.11 2.23 -3.15
N LEU A 73 4.82 2.57 -3.18
CA LEU A 73 3.73 1.60 -3.15
C LEU A 73 3.65 0.83 -4.48
N GLY A 74 4.11 1.46 -5.56
CA GLY A 74 4.33 0.85 -6.87
C GLY A 74 3.08 0.83 -7.75
N LYS A 75 2.89 -0.27 -8.50
CA LYS A 75 1.88 -0.42 -9.55
C LYS A 75 0.71 -1.28 -9.10
N ALA A 76 -0.48 -0.98 -9.64
CA ALA A 76 -1.67 -1.78 -9.38
C ALA A 76 -1.57 -3.19 -9.99
N PHE A 77 -2.15 -4.16 -9.28
CA PHE A 77 -2.40 -5.48 -9.84
C PHE A 77 -3.47 -5.40 -10.94
N GLY A 78 -3.40 -6.28 -11.94
CA GLY A 78 -4.30 -6.25 -13.10
C GLY A 78 -5.80 -6.47 -12.81
N HIS A 79 -6.16 -6.85 -11.60
CA HIS A 79 -7.55 -7.04 -11.16
C HIS A 79 -8.15 -5.84 -10.43
N CYS A 80 -7.40 -4.78 -10.19
CA CYS A 80 -7.88 -3.57 -9.53
C CYS A 80 -7.28 -2.32 -10.19
N GLU A 81 -7.92 -1.20 -9.96
CA GLU A 81 -7.38 0.12 -10.29
C GLU A 81 -7.22 0.91 -8.99
N VAL A 82 -6.04 1.50 -8.84
CA VAL A 82 -5.68 2.33 -7.69
C VAL A 82 -5.43 3.73 -8.19
N LEU A 83 -6.10 4.68 -7.58
CA LEU A 83 -6.04 6.10 -7.93
C LEU A 83 -5.79 6.89 -6.65
N ALA A 84 -5.30 8.11 -6.78
CA ALA A 84 -5.28 9.05 -5.67
C ALA A 84 -6.08 10.29 -6.06
N VAL A 85 -6.89 10.79 -5.09
CA VAL A 85 -7.77 11.94 -5.29
C VAL A 85 -7.53 13.02 -4.24
N ASP A 86 -7.64 14.28 -4.67
CA ASP A 86 -7.57 15.43 -3.77
C ASP A 86 -8.84 15.55 -2.89
N GLU A 87 -8.94 16.63 -2.13
CA GLU A 87 -10.08 16.87 -1.23
C GLU A 87 -11.38 17.15 -1.98
N GLU A 88 -11.29 17.64 -3.20
CA GLU A 88 -12.41 17.87 -4.10
C GLU A 88 -12.82 16.64 -4.92
N GLY A 89 -12.12 15.52 -4.73
CA GLY A 89 -12.38 14.26 -5.44
C GLY A 89 -11.79 14.20 -6.85
N ARG A 90 -10.91 15.13 -7.22
CA ARG A 90 -10.24 15.13 -8.52
C ARG A 90 -9.00 14.24 -8.46
N ARG A 91 -8.74 13.51 -9.54
CA ARG A 91 -7.54 12.70 -9.64
C ARG A 91 -6.27 13.56 -9.59
N ILE A 92 -5.30 13.18 -8.75
CA ILE A 92 -3.96 13.78 -8.80
C ILE A 92 -3.20 13.23 -10.02
N VAL A 93 -2.55 14.12 -10.75
CA VAL A 93 -1.85 13.78 -12.01
C VAL A 93 -0.46 14.39 -12.09
N GLU A 94 -0.15 15.38 -11.25
CA GLU A 94 1.13 16.05 -11.26
C GLU A 94 2.06 15.51 -10.16
N PRO A 95 3.35 15.32 -10.43
CA PRO A 95 4.33 14.98 -9.40
C PRO A 95 4.31 15.95 -8.21
N GLY A 96 4.49 15.42 -7.02
CA GLY A 96 4.43 16.19 -5.78
C GLY A 96 3.02 16.43 -5.24
N GLN A 97 1.96 16.22 -6.03
CA GLN A 97 0.59 16.28 -5.54
C GLN A 97 0.31 15.15 -4.56
N LYS A 98 -0.44 15.48 -3.51
CA LYS A 98 -0.90 14.52 -2.50
C LYS A 98 -2.41 14.30 -2.63
N GLY A 99 -2.81 13.06 -2.42
CA GLY A 99 -4.22 12.68 -2.44
C GLY A 99 -4.48 11.44 -1.60
N GLU A 100 -5.76 11.17 -1.36
CA GLU A 100 -6.20 9.95 -0.73
C GLU A 100 -6.22 8.81 -1.74
N ILE A 101 -5.66 7.66 -1.36
CA ILE A 101 -5.73 6.44 -2.17
C ILE A 101 -7.17 5.93 -2.18
N ILE A 102 -7.72 5.75 -3.38
CA ILE A 102 -8.99 5.05 -3.60
C ILE A 102 -8.76 3.83 -4.50
N VAL A 103 -9.52 2.77 -4.25
CA VAL A 103 -9.39 1.52 -4.99
C VAL A 103 -10.74 1.13 -5.57
N ARG A 104 -10.75 0.69 -6.84
CA ARG A 104 -11.90 0.09 -7.50
C ARG A 104 -11.57 -1.24 -8.14
N GLY A 105 -12.58 -2.08 -8.33
CA GLY A 105 -12.44 -3.39 -8.97
C GLY A 105 -13.14 -4.51 -8.21
N PRO A 106 -13.07 -5.73 -8.73
CA PRO A 106 -13.80 -6.88 -8.17
C PRO A 106 -13.28 -7.37 -6.81
N SER A 107 -12.13 -6.87 -6.37
CA SER A 107 -11.53 -7.23 -5.08
C SER A 107 -12.13 -6.48 -3.88
N LEU A 108 -13.02 -5.50 -4.11
CA LEU A 108 -13.68 -4.76 -3.04
C LEU A 108 -14.60 -5.68 -2.22
N ALA A 109 -14.48 -5.58 -0.88
CA ALA A 109 -15.44 -6.19 0.01
C ALA A 109 -16.84 -5.58 -0.16
N LEU A 110 -17.86 -6.28 0.27
CA LEU A 110 -19.25 -5.79 0.23
C LEU A 110 -19.50 -4.69 1.27
N GLY A 111 -18.74 -4.71 2.36
CA GLY A 111 -18.84 -3.76 3.46
C GLY A 111 -18.51 -4.38 4.80
N TYR A 112 -18.82 -3.68 5.87
CA TYR A 112 -18.63 -4.13 7.25
C TYR A 112 -19.92 -4.74 7.79
N ILE A 113 -19.86 -5.97 8.31
CA ILE A 113 -21.01 -6.69 8.85
C ILE A 113 -21.59 -5.90 10.03
N GLY A 114 -22.88 -5.62 9.96
CA GLY A 114 -23.60 -4.94 11.05
C GLY A 114 -23.28 -3.44 11.20
N ASN A 115 -22.43 -2.86 10.34
CA ASN A 115 -22.07 -1.45 10.41
C ASN A 115 -22.30 -0.75 9.06
N ARG A 116 -23.55 -0.33 8.84
CA ARG A 116 -23.96 0.34 7.60
C ARG A 116 -23.29 1.70 7.43
N GLU A 117 -23.19 2.48 8.49
CA GLU A 117 -22.60 3.82 8.45
C GLU A 117 -21.12 3.77 8.03
N ALA A 118 -20.32 2.92 8.68
CA ALA A 118 -18.93 2.73 8.29
C ALA A 118 -18.78 2.19 6.85
N THR A 119 -19.73 1.32 6.44
CA THR A 119 -19.74 0.79 5.07
C THR A 119 -19.97 1.89 4.05
N GLU A 120 -20.99 2.72 4.22
CA GLU A 120 -21.32 3.82 3.29
C GLU A 120 -20.21 4.88 3.24
N LYS A 121 -19.53 5.13 4.35
CA LYS A 121 -18.38 6.04 4.43
C LYS A 121 -17.17 5.51 3.70
N ALA A 122 -16.82 4.24 3.90
CA ALA A 122 -15.59 3.64 3.36
C ALA A 122 -15.76 3.17 1.91
N PHE A 123 -16.93 2.63 1.55
CA PHE A 123 -17.27 2.15 0.21
C PHE A 123 -18.21 3.15 -0.48
N ALA A 124 -17.65 4.28 -0.84
CA ALA A 124 -18.37 5.45 -1.36
C ALA A 124 -18.55 5.38 -2.89
N PRO A 125 -19.46 6.19 -3.45
CA PRO A 125 -19.48 6.41 -4.90
C PRO A 125 -18.13 6.90 -5.43
N ASN A 126 -17.77 6.44 -6.64
CA ASN A 126 -16.54 6.90 -7.29
C ASN A 126 -16.63 8.39 -7.67
N PRO A 127 -15.80 9.27 -7.10
CA PRO A 127 -15.86 10.70 -7.40
C PRO A 127 -15.47 11.03 -8.85
N LEU A 128 -14.77 10.13 -9.53
CA LEU A 128 -14.30 10.30 -10.90
C LEU A 128 -15.28 9.75 -11.94
N ASN A 129 -16.39 9.14 -11.52
CA ASN A 129 -17.37 8.54 -12.42
C ASN A 129 -18.80 8.83 -11.96
N SER A 130 -19.48 9.68 -12.70
CA SER A 130 -20.87 10.03 -12.44
C SER A 130 -21.87 9.29 -13.34
N LEU A 131 -21.42 8.48 -14.29
CA LEU A 131 -22.27 7.88 -15.30
C LEU A 131 -23.03 6.64 -14.80
N TYR A 132 -22.49 5.93 -13.83
CA TYR A 132 -23.12 4.78 -13.19
C TYR A 132 -22.63 4.63 -11.74
N GLY A 133 -23.41 3.97 -10.92
CA GLY A 133 -23.17 3.85 -9.48
C GLY A 133 -21.98 2.95 -9.12
N GLU A 134 -20.79 3.26 -9.65
CA GLU A 134 -19.57 2.55 -9.29
C GLU A 134 -19.13 2.92 -7.88
N ARG A 135 -18.71 1.91 -7.13
CA ARG A 135 -18.16 2.08 -5.77
C ARG A 135 -16.65 2.01 -5.78
N VAL A 136 -16.05 2.82 -4.93
CA VAL A 136 -14.63 2.75 -4.59
C VAL A 136 -14.47 2.50 -3.09
N TYR A 137 -13.40 1.86 -2.71
CA TYR A 137 -12.96 1.84 -1.32
C TYR A 137 -12.04 3.04 -1.06
N ARG A 138 -12.40 3.88 -0.10
CA ARG A 138 -11.61 5.00 0.40
C ARG A 138 -10.72 4.49 1.51
N THR A 139 -9.41 4.45 1.27
CA THR A 139 -8.46 3.80 2.20
C THR A 139 -8.20 4.63 3.46
N GLY A 140 -8.39 5.94 3.41
CA GLY A 140 -7.92 6.88 4.41
C GLY A 140 -6.40 7.09 4.39
N ASP A 141 -5.67 6.40 3.52
CA ASP A 141 -4.24 6.54 3.34
C ASP A 141 -3.95 7.67 2.35
N SER A 142 -3.01 8.55 2.70
CA SER A 142 -2.52 9.63 1.83
C SER A 142 -1.28 9.16 1.09
N ALA A 143 -1.19 9.48 -0.18
CA ALA A 143 -0.01 9.24 -0.99
C ALA A 143 0.35 10.46 -1.84
N MET A 144 1.61 10.53 -2.24
CA MET A 144 2.14 11.54 -3.14
C MET A 144 2.57 10.86 -4.45
N LEU A 145 2.26 11.51 -5.58
CA LEU A 145 2.70 11.06 -6.88
C LEU A 145 4.17 11.44 -7.09
N THR A 146 4.98 10.49 -7.57
CA THR A 146 6.40 10.72 -7.93
C THR A 146 6.56 11.13 -9.39
N ASP A 147 7.76 11.59 -9.77
CA ASP A 147 8.11 11.89 -11.17
C ASP A 147 7.99 10.66 -12.09
N GLU A 148 8.18 9.45 -11.54
CA GLU A 148 8.04 8.19 -12.26
C GLU A 148 6.59 7.70 -12.36
N GLY A 149 5.64 8.43 -11.75
CA GLY A 149 4.22 8.09 -11.74
C GLY A 149 3.83 7.03 -10.71
N ASP A 150 4.71 6.70 -9.78
CA ASP A 150 4.44 5.82 -8.66
C ASP A 150 3.85 6.61 -7.47
N LEU A 151 3.14 5.93 -6.59
CA LEU A 151 2.64 6.48 -5.34
C LEU A 151 3.60 6.17 -4.18
N VAL A 152 3.92 7.19 -3.39
CA VAL A 152 4.65 7.03 -2.11
C VAL A 152 3.69 7.34 -0.96
N PHE A 153 3.70 6.47 0.05
CA PHE A 153 2.85 6.63 1.23
C PHE A 153 3.22 7.88 2.03
N CYS A 154 2.23 8.69 2.40
CA CYS A 154 2.42 9.94 3.12
C CYS A 154 1.73 9.97 4.49
N GLY A 155 1.30 8.81 4.99
CA GLY A 155 0.56 8.72 6.25
C GLY A 155 -0.94 8.54 6.04
N ARG A 156 -1.69 8.69 7.15
CA ARG A 156 -3.15 8.56 7.14
C ARG A 156 -3.82 9.91 7.32
N LYS A 157 -5.02 10.04 6.76
CA LYS A 157 -5.90 11.21 6.96
C LYS A 157 -6.67 11.14 8.27
N ASP A 158 -6.79 9.94 8.86
CA ASP A 158 -7.45 9.68 10.14
C ASP A 158 -6.43 9.36 11.25
N ASN A 159 -6.93 9.16 12.46
CA ASN A 159 -6.11 8.84 13.64
C ASN A 159 -5.80 7.33 13.78
N GLN A 160 -6.02 6.56 12.72
CA GLN A 160 -5.77 5.13 12.75
C GLN A 160 -4.27 4.85 12.67
N ILE A 161 -3.79 3.96 13.53
CA ILE A 161 -2.39 3.54 13.54
C ILE A 161 -2.27 2.02 13.34
N LYS A 162 -1.13 1.59 12.83
CA LYS A 162 -0.74 0.17 12.85
C LYS A 162 0.34 -0.01 13.91
N TYR A 163 0.08 -0.86 14.89
CA TYR A 163 1.02 -1.16 15.95
C TYR A 163 1.19 -2.68 16.07
N ARG A 164 2.39 -3.18 15.78
CA ARG A 164 2.74 -4.60 15.82
C ARG A 164 1.78 -5.49 15.00
N GLY A 165 1.38 -5.01 13.83
CA GLY A 165 0.45 -5.72 12.94
C GLY A 165 -1.04 -5.56 13.29
N HIS A 166 -1.36 -4.88 14.40
CA HIS A 166 -2.75 -4.58 14.78
C HIS A 166 -3.16 -3.20 14.30
N ARG A 167 -4.35 -3.13 13.70
CA ARG A 167 -5.00 -1.87 13.31
C ARG A 167 -5.75 -1.33 14.52
N ILE A 168 -5.42 -0.11 14.95
CA ILE A 168 -5.98 0.54 16.14
C ILE A 168 -6.53 1.90 15.71
N GLU A 169 -7.76 2.18 16.09
CA GLU A 169 -8.38 3.50 15.98
C GLU A 169 -8.17 4.23 17.32
N LEU A 170 -7.63 5.47 17.26
CA LEU A 170 -7.36 6.30 18.43
C LEU A 170 -8.55 7.22 18.74
#